data_0cb3544d9524cff9baf5111b0abe3cb3
#
_entry.id   0cb3544d9524cff9baf5111b0abe3cb3
#
_cell.length_a   1.000
_cell.length_b   1.000
_cell.length_c   1.000
_cell.angle_alpha   90.00
_cell.angle_beta   90.00
_cell.angle_gamma   90.00
#
_symmetry.space_group_name_H-M   'P 1'
#
loop_
_entity.id
_entity.type
_entity.pdbx_description
1 polymer ?
#
loop_
_entity_poly.entity_id
_entity_poly.type
_entity_poly.pdbx_seq_one_letter_code
_entity_poly.pdbx_strand_id
1 'polypeptide(L)'
;TSKELIERLAKTAQAVLVFEAALDRKVKTGRKGTAMYQVVVTGKASHAGLEPEKGINATTELAKLVMQISTLENPEFGTTAVPTVMQSGTTTNTVPALAKLDIDVRSFTIAELNRIDKSIRALSSDVAKVEVTGGINRPPLETSSSMELYEKLEKVAKDLGLAPIGHASVGGASDGN
;
A
#
# COMPACT_ATOMS: atom_id res chain seq x y z
N THR A 1 18.03 -7.26 -11.08
CA THR A 1 16.91 -7.94 -10.39
C THR A 1 15.90 -8.45 -11.43
N SER A 2 15.06 -9.42 -11.06
CA SER A 2 13.97 -9.91 -11.93
C SER A 2 13.04 -8.79 -12.37
N LYS A 3 12.77 -7.82 -11.49
CA LYS A 3 11.95 -6.64 -11.79
C LYS A 3 12.47 -5.87 -13.01
N GLU A 4 13.74 -5.51 -13.04
CA GLU A 4 14.33 -4.74 -14.17
C GLU A 4 14.27 -5.51 -15.49
N LEU A 5 14.47 -6.84 -15.44
CA LEU A 5 14.36 -7.69 -16.61
C LEU A 5 12.92 -7.73 -17.14
N ILE A 6 11.94 -7.95 -16.26
CA ILE A 6 10.52 -7.99 -16.59
C ILE A 6 10.08 -6.64 -17.21
N GLU A 7 10.38 -5.51 -16.56
CA GLU A 7 10.05 -4.18 -17.05
C GLU A 7 10.65 -3.90 -18.43
N ARG A 8 11.90 -4.31 -18.66
CA ARG A 8 12.56 -4.12 -19.95
C ARG A 8 11.90 -4.95 -21.06
N LEU A 9 11.58 -6.21 -20.80
CA LEU A 9 10.94 -7.09 -21.78
C LEU A 9 9.49 -6.69 -22.04
N ALA A 10 8.74 -6.35 -20.99
CA ALA A 10 7.34 -5.93 -21.11
C ALA A 10 7.18 -4.69 -22.00
N LYS A 11 8.09 -3.70 -21.91
CA LYS A 11 8.05 -2.49 -22.75
C LYS A 11 8.17 -2.76 -24.25
N THR A 12 8.70 -3.91 -24.65
CA THR A 12 8.88 -4.29 -26.06
C THR A 12 7.86 -5.31 -26.54
N ALA A 13 7.06 -5.87 -25.62
CA ALA A 13 6.06 -6.88 -25.91
C ALA A 13 4.72 -6.25 -26.33
N GLN A 14 4.01 -6.88 -27.26
CA GLN A 14 2.62 -6.51 -27.60
C GLN A 14 1.62 -6.88 -26.52
N ALA A 15 1.93 -7.93 -25.74
CA ALA A 15 1.12 -8.41 -24.62
C ALA A 15 2.00 -9.16 -23.63
N VAL A 16 1.61 -9.13 -22.37
CA VAL A 16 2.24 -9.90 -21.28
C VAL A 16 1.21 -10.82 -20.65
N LEU A 17 1.50 -12.12 -20.62
CA LEU A 17 0.66 -13.13 -20.00
C LEU A 17 1.38 -13.67 -18.77
N VAL A 18 0.77 -13.49 -17.60
CA VAL A 18 1.33 -13.95 -16.31
C VAL A 18 0.60 -15.21 -15.86
N PHE A 19 1.32 -16.33 -15.86
CA PHE A 19 0.76 -17.63 -15.47
C PHE A 19 0.88 -17.83 -13.96
N GLU A 20 -0.20 -17.55 -13.25
CA GLU A 20 -0.36 -17.73 -11.81
C GLU A 20 -1.64 -18.50 -11.50
N ALA A 21 -1.83 -18.89 -10.24
CA ALA A 21 -3.04 -19.57 -9.80
C ALA A 21 -4.31 -18.81 -10.21
N ALA A 22 -5.21 -19.51 -10.88
CA ALA A 22 -6.50 -18.96 -11.32
C ALA A 22 -7.45 -18.74 -10.12
N LEU A 23 -8.40 -17.82 -10.28
CA LEU A 23 -9.52 -17.63 -9.39
C LEU A 23 -10.80 -18.15 -10.09
N ASP A 24 -11.26 -19.34 -9.75
CA ASP A 24 -12.47 -19.94 -10.32
C ASP A 24 -12.54 -19.87 -11.86
N ARG A 25 -11.44 -20.22 -12.53
CA ARG A 25 -11.28 -20.13 -13.99
C ARG A 25 -11.41 -18.70 -14.55
N LYS A 26 -11.24 -17.67 -13.73
CA LYS A 26 -11.27 -16.27 -14.16
C LYS A 26 -9.85 -15.74 -14.42
N VAL A 27 -9.73 -14.93 -15.45
CA VAL A 27 -8.51 -14.15 -15.70
C VAL A 27 -8.48 -12.95 -14.74
N LYS A 28 -7.34 -12.69 -14.16
CA LYS A 28 -7.16 -11.51 -13.32
C LYS A 28 -6.81 -10.33 -14.20
N THR A 29 -7.80 -9.48 -14.46
CA THR A 29 -7.67 -8.27 -15.29
C THR A 29 -7.33 -7.03 -14.47
N GLY A 30 -7.50 -7.10 -13.15
CA GLY A 30 -7.18 -6.01 -12.23
C GLY A 30 -6.49 -6.52 -10.97
N ARG A 31 -5.50 -5.76 -10.49
CA ARG A 31 -4.79 -6.03 -9.24
C ARG A 31 -4.51 -4.73 -8.50
N LYS A 32 -4.65 -4.72 -7.19
CA LYS A 32 -4.21 -3.58 -6.40
C LYS A 32 -2.70 -3.39 -6.53
N GLY A 33 -2.29 -2.15 -6.70
CA GLY A 33 -0.93 -1.72 -6.44
C GLY A 33 -0.67 -1.64 -4.94
N THR A 34 0.60 -1.54 -4.57
CA THR A 34 1.04 -1.52 -3.18
C THR A 34 1.97 -0.35 -2.91
N ALA A 35 1.82 0.26 -1.75
CA ALA A 35 2.79 1.19 -1.20
C ALA A 35 3.06 0.81 0.27
N MET A 36 4.29 0.99 0.70
CA MET A 36 4.72 0.69 2.07
C MET A 36 5.42 1.92 2.64
N TYR A 37 5.05 2.30 3.85
CA TYR A 37 5.63 3.44 4.52
C TYR A 37 6.06 3.06 5.92
N GLN A 38 7.10 3.74 6.40
CA GLN A 38 7.43 3.78 7.81
C GLN A 38 7.36 5.23 8.29
N VAL A 39 6.62 5.45 9.36
CA VAL A 39 6.53 6.73 10.08
C VAL A 39 7.32 6.60 11.36
N VAL A 40 8.25 7.52 11.59
CA VAL A 40 9.06 7.63 12.81
C VAL A 40 8.74 8.94 13.49
N VAL A 41 8.31 8.87 14.74
CA VAL A 41 8.06 10.03 15.60
C VAL A 41 9.15 10.11 16.63
N THR A 42 9.86 11.24 16.64
CA THR A 42 10.90 11.55 17.63
C THR A 42 10.42 12.65 18.57
N GLY A 43 10.21 12.30 19.81
CA GLY A 43 9.86 13.18 20.90
C GLY A 43 11.02 13.44 21.85
N LYS A 44 10.74 13.48 23.16
CA LYS A 44 11.74 13.73 24.20
C LYS A 44 11.43 12.91 25.45
N ALA A 45 12.41 12.16 25.94
CA ALA A 45 12.27 11.40 27.18
C ALA A 45 12.22 12.31 28.41
N SER A 46 11.44 11.87 29.42
CA SER A 46 11.41 12.40 30.77
C SER A 46 10.91 11.32 31.73
N HIS A 47 11.01 11.55 33.03
CA HIS A 47 10.45 10.61 34.01
C HIS A 47 8.93 10.75 34.07
N ALA A 48 8.19 9.66 33.74
CA ALA A 48 6.74 9.69 33.58
C ALA A 48 5.96 10.09 34.86
N GLY A 49 6.50 9.84 36.03
CA GLY A 49 5.85 10.16 37.31
C GLY A 49 6.39 11.44 38.00
N LEU A 50 7.55 11.95 37.64
CA LEU A 50 8.16 13.10 38.28
C LEU A 50 8.06 14.37 37.45
N GLU A 51 8.35 14.29 36.15
CA GLU A 51 8.47 15.45 35.25
C GLU A 51 7.90 15.13 33.86
N PRO A 52 6.68 14.60 33.76
CA PRO A 52 6.10 14.22 32.47
C PRO A 52 5.98 15.42 31.50
N GLU A 53 5.78 16.61 32.03
CA GLU A 53 5.65 17.86 31.25
C GLU A 53 6.96 18.31 30.56
N LYS A 54 8.10 17.80 31.00
CA LYS A 54 9.40 18.06 30.34
C LYS A 54 9.65 17.15 29.15
N GLY A 55 8.83 16.11 28.99
CA GLY A 55 8.88 15.17 27.88
C GLY A 55 8.01 15.57 26.69
N ILE A 56 8.24 14.91 25.57
CA ILE A 56 7.37 14.90 24.40
C ILE A 56 7.07 13.44 24.09
N ASN A 57 5.84 13.02 24.33
CA ASN A 57 5.45 11.62 24.25
C ASN A 57 5.25 11.17 22.79
N ALA A 58 6.24 10.48 22.24
CA ALA A 58 6.21 9.98 20.86
C ALA A 58 5.06 8.97 20.64
N THR A 59 4.66 8.20 21.64
CA THR A 59 3.53 7.27 21.53
C THR A 59 2.21 8.01 21.31
N THR A 60 1.97 9.05 22.10
CA THR A 60 0.75 9.86 21.98
C THR A 60 0.68 10.56 20.63
N GLU A 61 1.79 11.13 20.18
CA GLU A 61 1.83 11.78 18.87
C GLU A 61 1.62 10.76 17.73
N LEU A 62 2.27 9.59 17.80
CA LEU A 62 2.05 8.54 16.82
C LEU A 62 0.60 8.04 16.81
N ALA A 63 -0.05 7.90 17.95
CA ALA A 63 -1.46 7.50 18.04
C ALA A 63 -2.39 8.50 17.32
N LYS A 64 -2.12 9.81 17.40
CA LYS A 64 -2.86 10.82 16.63
C LYS A 64 -2.69 10.61 15.12
N LEU A 65 -1.46 10.32 14.68
CA LEU A 65 -1.17 10.04 13.27
C LEU A 65 -1.86 8.76 12.79
N VAL A 66 -1.91 7.71 13.61
CA VAL A 66 -2.65 6.47 13.31
C VAL A 66 -4.13 6.79 13.03
N MET A 67 -4.76 7.61 13.85
CA MET A 67 -6.15 8.02 13.64
C MET A 67 -6.33 8.80 12.32
N GLN A 68 -5.40 9.68 11.98
CA GLN A 68 -5.42 10.39 10.69
C GLN A 68 -5.25 9.44 9.51
N ILE A 69 -4.30 8.51 9.59
CA ILE A 69 -4.04 7.51 8.54
C ILE A 69 -5.30 6.67 8.28
N SER A 70 -6.00 6.25 9.33
CA SER A 70 -7.22 5.45 9.22
C SER A 70 -8.37 6.16 8.46
N THR A 71 -8.34 7.50 8.37
CA THR A 71 -9.33 8.26 7.58
C THR A 71 -9.00 8.35 6.09
N LEU A 72 -7.83 7.89 5.68
CA LEU A 72 -7.38 7.97 4.28
C LEU A 72 -7.96 6.89 3.38
N GLU A 73 -8.56 5.86 3.96
CA GLU A 73 -9.20 4.78 3.21
C GLU A 73 -10.31 5.29 2.29
N ASN A 74 -10.49 4.62 1.16
CA ASN A 74 -11.53 4.94 0.20
C ASN A 74 -12.13 3.63 -0.37
N PRO A 75 -13.22 3.13 0.23
CA PRO A 75 -13.85 1.87 -0.19
C PRO A 75 -14.34 1.86 -1.63
N GLU A 76 -14.75 3.02 -2.18
CA GLU A 76 -15.21 3.15 -3.56
C GLU A 76 -14.14 2.71 -4.57
N PHE A 77 -12.87 3.04 -4.30
CA PHE A 77 -11.72 2.63 -5.11
C PHE A 77 -10.99 1.40 -4.55
N GLY A 78 -11.56 0.76 -3.52
CA GLY A 78 -10.92 -0.33 -2.80
C GLY A 78 -9.61 0.06 -2.14
N THR A 79 -9.43 1.36 -1.82
CA THR A 79 -8.21 1.87 -1.20
C THR A 79 -8.18 1.56 0.28
N THR A 80 -7.09 0.95 0.72
CA THR A 80 -6.81 0.67 2.14
C THR A 80 -5.51 1.36 2.57
N ALA A 81 -5.46 1.84 3.81
CA ALA A 81 -4.28 2.40 4.44
C ALA A 81 -4.19 1.87 5.88
N VAL A 82 -3.54 0.73 6.02
CA VAL A 82 -3.58 -0.07 7.26
C VAL A 82 -2.29 0.13 8.06
N PRO A 83 -2.34 0.72 9.27
CA PRO A 83 -1.28 0.62 10.26
C PRO A 83 -1.06 -0.85 10.65
N THR A 84 0.15 -1.39 10.42
CA THR A 84 0.39 -2.83 10.57
C THR A 84 1.30 -3.18 11.74
N VAL A 85 2.42 -2.47 11.90
CA VAL A 85 3.36 -2.71 13.00
C VAL A 85 3.61 -1.41 13.74
N MET A 86 3.41 -1.42 15.04
CA MET A 86 3.66 -0.26 15.90
C MET A 86 4.60 -0.64 17.04
N GLN A 87 5.63 0.17 17.26
CA GLN A 87 6.61 -0.02 18.33
C GLN A 87 6.88 1.32 19.03
N SER A 88 6.86 1.34 20.35
CA SER A 88 7.16 2.53 21.12
C SER A 88 7.55 2.20 22.57
N GLY A 89 8.35 3.10 23.16
CA GLY A 89 8.76 3.02 24.56
C GLY A 89 9.80 1.95 24.86
N THR A 90 10.37 2.01 26.05
CA THR A 90 11.39 1.06 26.54
C THR A 90 11.10 0.60 27.96
N THR A 91 10.58 1.49 28.81
CA THR A 91 10.31 1.24 30.23
C THR A 91 9.01 1.92 30.65
N THR A 92 8.36 1.42 31.69
CA THR A 92 7.03 1.88 32.15
C THR A 92 7.06 3.26 32.82
N ASN A 93 8.22 3.71 33.31
CA ASN A 93 8.37 4.97 34.04
C ASN A 93 9.03 6.08 33.21
N THR A 94 9.15 5.91 31.90
CA THR A 94 9.77 6.90 31.01
C THR A 94 8.78 7.32 29.92
N VAL A 95 8.63 8.63 29.70
CA VAL A 95 7.91 9.19 28.54
C VAL A 95 8.65 8.75 27.27
N PRO A 96 8.01 8.04 26.33
CA PRO A 96 8.69 7.55 25.13
C PRO A 96 9.22 8.66 24.24
N ALA A 97 10.51 8.60 23.94
CA ALA A 97 11.15 9.53 23.00
C ALA A 97 11.10 9.08 21.55
N LEU A 98 10.75 7.82 21.30
CA LEU A 98 10.72 7.25 19.95
C LEU A 98 9.52 6.34 19.79
N ALA A 99 8.83 6.52 18.65
CA ALA A 99 7.77 5.61 18.21
C ALA A 99 7.89 5.39 16.69
N LYS A 100 7.55 4.18 16.22
CA LYS A 100 7.61 3.77 14.82
C LYS A 100 6.33 3.07 14.43
N LEU A 101 5.93 3.26 13.16
CA LEU A 101 4.75 2.65 12.57
C LEU A 101 5.07 2.22 11.14
N ASP A 102 4.74 0.99 10.80
CA ASP A 102 4.71 0.53 9.41
C ASP A 102 3.26 0.55 8.89
N ILE A 103 3.09 0.93 7.61
CA ILE A 103 1.80 1.09 6.96
C ILE A 103 1.81 0.32 5.65
N ASP A 104 0.82 -0.56 5.44
CA ASP A 104 0.51 -1.19 4.14
C ASP A 104 -0.61 -0.39 3.47
N VAL A 105 -0.37 0.07 2.25
CA VAL A 105 -1.35 0.80 1.42
C VAL A 105 -1.61 0.03 0.15
N ARG A 106 -2.88 -0.12 -0.21
CA ARG A 106 -3.28 -0.78 -1.46
C ARG A 106 -4.41 -0.04 -2.14
N SER A 107 -4.38 0.04 -3.47
CA SER A 107 -5.49 0.57 -4.27
C SER A 107 -5.52 -0.01 -5.68
N PHE A 108 -6.71 0.01 -6.31
CA PHE A 108 -6.88 -0.40 -7.72
C PHE A 108 -6.45 0.68 -8.72
N THR A 109 -6.19 1.92 -8.28
CA THR A 109 -5.80 3.01 -9.17
C THR A 109 -4.52 3.69 -8.72
N ILE A 110 -3.71 4.12 -9.68
CA ILE A 110 -2.48 4.89 -9.40
C ILE A 110 -2.81 6.28 -8.84
N ALA A 111 -3.94 6.85 -9.22
CA ALA A 111 -4.41 8.15 -8.71
C ALA A 111 -4.62 8.10 -7.18
N GLU A 112 -5.25 7.04 -6.68
CA GLU A 112 -5.46 6.83 -5.25
C GLU A 112 -4.15 6.57 -4.50
N LEU A 113 -3.24 5.76 -5.06
CA LEU A 113 -1.91 5.58 -4.44
C LEU A 113 -1.16 6.91 -4.32
N ASN A 114 -1.22 7.76 -5.34
CA ASN A 114 -0.61 9.09 -5.31
C ASN A 114 -1.29 10.03 -4.30
N ARG A 115 -2.62 9.95 -4.17
CA ARG A 115 -3.37 10.70 -3.15
C ARG A 115 -2.91 10.32 -1.75
N ILE A 116 -2.82 9.02 -1.47
CA ILE A 116 -2.36 8.51 -0.18
C ILE A 116 -0.89 8.88 0.07
N ASP A 117 -0.01 8.73 -0.93
CA ASP A 117 1.42 9.09 -0.80
C ASP A 117 1.57 10.55 -0.37
N LYS A 118 0.84 11.46 -1.02
CA LYS A 118 0.83 12.88 -0.67
C LYS A 118 0.32 13.10 0.76
N SER A 119 -0.74 12.42 1.17
CA SER A 119 -1.32 12.56 2.50
C SER A 119 -0.39 12.03 3.60
N ILE A 120 0.23 10.87 3.38
CA ILE A 120 1.17 10.29 4.36
C ILE A 120 2.42 11.16 4.49
N ARG A 121 2.96 11.69 3.38
CA ARG A 121 4.11 12.61 3.44
C ARG A 121 3.81 13.96 4.10
N ALA A 122 2.54 14.34 4.16
CA ALA A 122 2.09 15.56 4.83
C ALA A 122 1.85 15.38 6.34
N LEU A 123 1.98 14.17 6.88
CA LEU A 123 1.85 13.91 8.31
C LEU A 123 2.86 14.72 9.11
N SER A 124 2.40 15.39 10.14
CA SER A 124 3.21 16.26 10.99
C SER A 124 2.71 16.27 12.43
N SER A 125 3.51 16.77 13.33
CA SER A 125 3.16 17.04 14.73
C SER A 125 3.67 18.43 15.10
N ASP A 126 2.92 19.16 15.92
CA ASP A 126 3.30 20.50 16.39
C ASP A 126 4.43 20.45 17.43
N VAL A 127 4.65 19.29 18.05
CA VAL A 127 5.56 19.16 19.20
C VAL A 127 6.67 18.13 18.98
N ALA A 128 6.48 17.18 18.07
CA ALA A 128 7.44 16.10 17.80
C ALA A 128 7.93 16.15 16.36
N LYS A 129 9.14 15.64 16.10
CA LYS A 129 9.63 15.46 14.74
C LYS A 129 8.99 14.22 14.14
N VAL A 130 8.42 14.34 12.93
CA VAL A 130 7.85 13.25 12.15
C VAL A 130 8.70 13.05 10.90
N GLU A 131 9.10 11.81 10.66
CA GLU A 131 9.84 11.41 9.46
C GLU A 131 9.10 10.28 8.77
N VAL A 132 8.88 10.42 7.47
CA VAL A 132 8.20 9.41 6.64
C VAL A 132 9.18 8.89 5.60
N THR A 133 9.33 7.58 5.55
CA THR A 133 10.11 6.87 4.52
C THR A 133 9.24 5.85 3.79
N GLY A 134 9.75 5.30 2.67
CA GLY A 134 8.98 4.39 1.85
C GLY A 134 8.27 5.09 0.69
N GLY A 135 7.24 4.44 0.14
CA GLY A 135 6.49 4.93 -1.01
C GLY A 135 5.82 3.83 -1.81
N ILE A 136 5.38 4.16 -3.03
CA ILE A 136 4.76 3.22 -3.96
C ILE A 136 5.81 2.19 -4.39
N ASN A 137 5.53 0.92 -4.11
CA ASN A 137 6.39 -0.22 -4.43
C ASN A 137 6.02 -0.81 -5.79
N ARG A 138 4.70 -1.07 -6.02
CA ARG A 138 4.19 -1.59 -7.28
C ARG A 138 2.96 -0.78 -7.70
N PRO A 139 2.89 -0.30 -8.95
CA PRO A 139 1.67 0.32 -9.47
C PRO A 139 0.54 -0.72 -9.52
N PRO A 140 -0.73 -0.31 -9.61
CA PRO A 140 -1.83 -1.23 -9.84
C PRO A 140 -1.81 -1.74 -11.29
N LEU A 141 -2.30 -2.97 -11.49
CA LEU A 141 -2.80 -3.39 -12.79
C LEU A 141 -4.26 -2.91 -12.88
N GLU A 142 -4.47 -1.80 -13.55
CA GLU A 142 -5.81 -1.25 -13.72
C GLU A 142 -6.60 -2.07 -14.74
N THR A 143 -7.84 -2.43 -14.42
CA THR A 143 -8.68 -3.30 -15.26
C THR A 143 -8.80 -2.78 -16.69
N SER A 144 -8.93 -1.48 -16.87
CA SER A 144 -9.00 -0.83 -18.18
C SER A 144 -7.83 -1.18 -19.10
N SER A 145 -6.63 -1.32 -18.56
CA SER A 145 -5.41 -1.67 -19.30
C SER A 145 -5.41 -3.12 -19.83
N SER A 146 -6.21 -4.00 -19.26
CA SER A 146 -6.23 -5.43 -19.57
C SER A 146 -7.42 -5.86 -20.43
N MET A 147 -8.45 -5.01 -20.58
CA MET A 147 -9.71 -5.43 -21.19
C MET A 147 -9.57 -5.78 -22.67
N GLU A 148 -8.81 -5.04 -23.45
CA GLU A 148 -8.60 -5.37 -24.86
C GLU A 148 -7.99 -6.76 -25.05
N LEU A 149 -7.01 -7.12 -24.21
CA LEU A 149 -6.37 -8.43 -24.25
C LEU A 149 -7.31 -9.53 -23.77
N TYR A 150 -8.13 -9.25 -22.76
CA TYR A 150 -9.16 -10.15 -22.27
C TYR A 150 -10.22 -10.47 -23.34
N GLU A 151 -10.73 -9.47 -24.05
CA GLU A 151 -11.69 -9.64 -25.15
C GLU A 151 -11.12 -10.52 -26.27
N LYS A 152 -9.85 -10.35 -26.62
CA LYS A 152 -9.15 -11.23 -27.56
C LYS A 152 -9.10 -12.68 -27.04
N LEU A 153 -8.83 -12.87 -25.75
CA LEU A 153 -8.80 -14.19 -25.12
C LEU A 153 -10.18 -14.86 -25.17
N GLU A 154 -11.26 -14.13 -24.83
CA GLU A 154 -12.63 -14.64 -24.91
C GLU A 154 -12.99 -15.11 -26.33
N LYS A 155 -12.64 -14.30 -27.32
CA LYS A 155 -12.85 -14.67 -28.73
C LYS A 155 -12.14 -15.96 -29.10
N VAL A 156 -10.86 -16.09 -28.76
CA VAL A 156 -10.08 -17.30 -29.03
C VAL A 156 -10.68 -18.52 -28.31
N ALA A 157 -11.08 -18.36 -27.04
CA ALA A 157 -11.72 -19.44 -26.29
C ALA A 157 -13.02 -19.90 -26.97
N LYS A 158 -13.85 -18.98 -27.44
CA LYS A 158 -15.07 -19.27 -28.19
C LYS A 158 -14.79 -19.99 -29.49
N ASP A 159 -13.83 -19.52 -30.28
CA ASP A 159 -13.45 -20.12 -31.56
C ASP A 159 -12.92 -21.56 -31.40
N LEU A 160 -12.31 -21.86 -30.25
CA LEU A 160 -11.85 -23.20 -29.86
C LEU A 160 -12.93 -24.06 -29.20
N GLY A 161 -14.16 -23.59 -29.07
CA GLY A 161 -15.24 -24.32 -28.39
C GLY A 161 -15.05 -24.52 -26.89
N LEU A 162 -14.22 -23.70 -26.25
CA LEU A 162 -14.00 -23.73 -24.80
C LEU A 162 -15.14 -23.04 -24.04
N ALA A 163 -15.33 -23.43 -22.80
CA ALA A 163 -16.30 -22.76 -21.93
C ALA A 163 -15.92 -21.27 -21.73
N PRO A 164 -16.90 -20.36 -21.57
CA PRO A 164 -16.64 -18.95 -21.31
C PRO A 164 -15.66 -18.72 -20.17
N ILE A 165 -14.75 -17.78 -20.36
CA ILE A 165 -13.73 -17.39 -19.38
C ILE A 165 -14.16 -16.05 -18.76
N GLY A 166 -14.40 -16.02 -17.46
CA GLY A 166 -14.70 -14.76 -16.76
C GLY A 166 -13.43 -13.97 -16.43
N HIS A 167 -13.61 -12.75 -15.96
CA HIS A 167 -12.51 -11.95 -15.42
C HIS A 167 -12.81 -11.45 -14.00
N ALA A 168 -11.77 -11.03 -13.27
CA ALA A 168 -11.89 -10.52 -11.91
C ALA A 168 -10.74 -9.57 -11.56
N SER A 169 -11.00 -8.66 -10.62
CA SER A 169 -9.99 -7.87 -9.96
C SER A 169 -9.72 -8.42 -8.56
N VAL A 170 -8.46 -8.46 -8.14
CA VAL A 170 -8.02 -9.04 -6.85
C VAL A 170 -7.14 -8.09 -6.06
N GLY A 171 -7.17 -8.22 -4.72
CA GLY A 171 -6.40 -7.35 -3.81
C GLY A 171 -4.90 -7.64 -3.74
N GLY A 172 -4.45 -8.80 -4.24
CA GLY A 172 -3.05 -9.19 -4.23
C GLY A 172 -2.28 -8.66 -5.43
N ALA A 173 -1.11 -8.07 -5.21
CA ALA A 173 -0.18 -7.71 -6.28
C ALA A 173 0.56 -8.94 -6.82
N SER A 174 1.11 -8.84 -8.03
CA SER A 174 1.95 -9.86 -8.66
C SER A 174 2.96 -9.23 -9.62
N ASP A 175 3.68 -10.06 -10.36
CA ASP A 175 4.58 -9.59 -11.41
C ASP A 175 3.84 -8.99 -12.63
N GLY A 176 2.53 -9.09 -12.67
CA GLY A 176 1.68 -8.43 -13.66
C GLY A 176 1.33 -6.97 -13.34
N ASN A 177 1.77 -6.47 -12.18
CA ASN A 177 1.54 -5.08 -11.76
C ASN A 177 2.54 -4.10 -12.40
#